data_b467dea84593dccaf9e14b096a6d3497
#
_entry.id   b467dea84593dccaf9e14b096a6d3497
#
_cell.length_a   1.000
_cell.length_b   1.000
_cell.length_c   1.000
_cell.angle_alpha   90.00
_cell.angle_beta   90.00
_cell.angle_gamma   90.00
#
_symmetry.space_group_name_H-M   'P 1'
#
loop_
_entity.id
_entity.type
_entity.pdbx_description
1 polymer ?
#
loop_
_entity_poly.entity_id
_entity_poly.type
_entity_poly.pdbx_seq_one_letter_code
_entity_poly.pdbx_strand_id
1 'polypeptide(L)'
;MDMEEKIMRTLEAMEHPESFSKEELNTLLADKECVAIARDILDSREALARQHAPAPDVAAEWESFKRQHVSTEKPSPWKRNVKAIRWGAAMLVAASLALLFLFHFSAPTEYVVFEATQVAQVVSMETNNGIHTLKIPRGMNQQLTLTDGTKVWLNAESTLEYPETFEGKPNREVYLKGEAYFEVTKDAEHPFRVKTDALETLVLGTSFNVRAYSKEDTQVTLVEGSVKVSDKHQGELHLQPGEHTNQKLNKTKVEKADDYHSWAEGMFYFDNTELVEIMRELGRWYNINIVFTNKEIMHDRLHFQAERKGTLEDALELLNTMQKVNARIEKDKVVIGI
;
A
#
# COMPACT_ATOMS: atom_id res chain seq x y z
N MET A 1 3.23 19.11 -42.78
CA MET A 1 3.21 20.56 -42.64
C MET A 1 4.22 20.91 -41.55
N ASP A 2 5.19 21.75 -41.86
CA ASP A 2 6.15 22.19 -40.84
C ASP A 2 5.52 23.27 -39.92
N MET A 3 6.23 23.71 -38.90
CA MET A 3 5.69 24.64 -37.88
C MET A 3 5.42 26.04 -38.51
N GLU A 4 6.27 26.52 -39.42
CA GLU A 4 6.07 27.84 -40.07
C GLU A 4 4.86 27.81 -40.99
N GLU A 5 4.66 26.75 -41.74
CA GLU A 5 3.49 26.53 -42.60
C GLU A 5 2.19 26.44 -41.78
N LYS A 6 2.22 25.83 -40.59
CA LYS A 6 1.08 25.78 -39.67
C LYS A 6 0.71 27.17 -39.15
N ILE A 7 1.70 27.95 -38.75
CA ILE A 7 1.50 29.32 -38.27
C ILE A 7 0.86 30.17 -39.38
N MET A 8 1.41 30.16 -40.59
CA MET A 8 0.92 30.97 -41.71
C MET A 8 -0.50 30.58 -42.12
N ARG A 9 -0.79 29.28 -42.26
CA ARG A 9 -2.13 28.82 -42.61
C ARG A 9 -3.17 29.08 -41.51
N THR A 10 -2.79 28.98 -40.25
CA THR A 10 -3.69 29.27 -39.12
C THR A 10 -4.00 30.78 -39.10
N LEU A 11 -3.01 31.62 -39.29
CA LEU A 11 -3.18 33.08 -39.36
C LEU A 11 -4.09 33.47 -40.53
N GLU A 12 -3.86 32.93 -41.73
CA GLU A 12 -4.65 33.19 -42.93
C GLU A 12 -6.11 32.70 -42.75
N ALA A 13 -6.33 31.55 -42.13
CA ALA A 13 -7.67 31.06 -41.83
C ALA A 13 -8.42 31.92 -40.79
N MET A 14 -7.70 32.58 -39.88
CA MET A 14 -8.29 33.52 -38.92
C MET A 14 -8.61 34.89 -39.53
N GLU A 15 -7.83 35.33 -40.52
CA GLU A 15 -8.03 36.64 -41.18
C GLU A 15 -9.00 36.55 -42.35
N HIS A 16 -8.97 35.48 -43.10
CA HIS A 16 -9.75 35.29 -44.33
C HIS A 16 -10.40 33.88 -44.35
N PRO A 17 -11.32 33.57 -43.43
CA PRO A 17 -11.94 32.25 -43.32
C PRO A 17 -12.75 31.86 -44.58
N GLU A 18 -13.18 32.86 -45.36
CA GLU A 18 -13.88 32.68 -46.62
C GLU A 18 -13.01 32.08 -47.75
N SER A 19 -11.69 32.12 -47.60
CA SER A 19 -10.73 31.57 -48.57
C SER A 19 -10.51 30.07 -48.40
N PHE A 20 -11.05 29.47 -47.33
CA PHE A 20 -10.87 28.07 -47.00
C PHE A 20 -12.18 27.29 -47.16
N SER A 21 -12.07 26.07 -47.65
CA SER A 21 -13.19 25.15 -47.67
C SER A 21 -13.53 24.64 -46.25
N LYS A 22 -14.77 24.17 -46.04
CA LYS A 22 -15.18 23.59 -44.73
C LYS A 22 -14.31 22.40 -44.31
N GLU A 23 -13.80 21.60 -45.25
CA GLU A 23 -12.93 20.48 -44.96
C GLU A 23 -11.56 20.89 -44.50
N GLU A 24 -10.99 21.95 -45.12
CA GLU A 24 -9.71 22.52 -44.72
C GLU A 24 -9.78 23.16 -43.33
N LEU A 25 -10.83 23.93 -43.06
CA LEU A 25 -11.05 24.49 -41.70
C LEU A 25 -11.21 23.42 -40.63
N ASN A 26 -11.96 22.34 -40.91
CA ASN A 26 -12.09 21.22 -40.00
C ASN A 26 -10.75 20.49 -39.74
N THR A 27 -9.90 20.40 -40.76
CA THR A 27 -8.58 19.81 -40.63
C THR A 27 -7.67 20.67 -39.73
N LEU A 28 -7.69 21.99 -39.88
CA LEU A 28 -6.96 22.90 -39.00
C LEU A 28 -7.47 22.86 -37.56
N LEU A 29 -8.79 22.79 -37.37
CA LEU A 29 -9.40 22.69 -36.05
C LEU A 29 -9.17 21.33 -35.37
N ALA A 30 -8.91 20.26 -36.12
CA ALA A 30 -8.55 18.95 -35.59
C ALA A 30 -7.07 18.87 -35.17
N ASP A 31 -6.21 19.72 -35.71
CA ASP A 31 -4.79 19.79 -35.33
C ASP A 31 -4.60 20.60 -34.05
N LYS A 32 -4.17 19.94 -32.99
CA LYS A 32 -3.96 20.56 -31.66
C LYS A 32 -2.93 21.70 -31.68
N GLU A 33 -1.93 21.62 -32.55
CA GLU A 33 -0.91 22.66 -32.69
C GLU A 33 -1.48 23.90 -33.37
N CYS A 34 -2.28 23.75 -34.42
CA CYS A 34 -2.98 24.87 -35.07
C CYS A 34 -3.96 25.58 -34.12
N VAL A 35 -4.68 24.82 -33.28
CA VAL A 35 -5.58 25.38 -32.26
C VAL A 35 -4.80 26.16 -31.20
N ALA A 36 -3.64 25.68 -30.77
CA ALA A 36 -2.78 26.38 -29.82
C ALA A 36 -2.26 27.70 -30.41
N ILE A 37 -1.77 27.68 -31.65
CA ILE A 37 -1.32 28.88 -32.39
C ILE A 37 -2.46 29.92 -32.52
N ALA A 38 -3.67 29.47 -32.87
CA ALA A 38 -4.83 30.38 -32.97
C ALA A 38 -5.14 31.06 -31.63
N ARG A 39 -5.03 30.33 -30.52
CA ARG A 39 -5.22 30.88 -29.17
C ARG A 39 -4.18 31.94 -28.83
N ASP A 40 -2.90 31.65 -29.07
CA ASP A 40 -1.81 32.58 -28.80
C ASP A 40 -1.93 33.88 -29.62
N ILE A 41 -2.40 33.77 -30.86
CA ILE A 41 -2.68 34.95 -31.71
C ILE A 41 -3.83 35.79 -31.13
N LEU A 42 -4.93 35.17 -30.69
CA LEU A 42 -6.06 35.87 -30.09
C LEU A 42 -5.66 36.56 -28.78
N ASP A 43 -4.93 35.90 -27.90
CA ASP A 43 -4.46 36.46 -26.64
C ASP A 43 -3.51 37.63 -26.87
N SER A 44 -2.64 37.54 -27.89
CA SER A 44 -1.73 38.63 -28.29
C SER A 44 -2.49 39.86 -28.85
N ARG A 45 -3.52 39.64 -29.69
CA ARG A 45 -4.38 40.70 -30.21
C ARG A 45 -5.18 41.41 -29.11
N GLU A 46 -5.70 40.63 -28.14
CA GLU A 46 -6.41 41.21 -27.00
C GLU A 46 -5.49 42.04 -26.10
N ALA A 47 -4.26 41.54 -25.85
CA ALA A 47 -3.25 42.28 -25.10
C ALA A 47 -2.85 43.60 -25.78
N LEU A 48 -2.69 43.56 -27.10
CA LEU A 48 -2.36 44.77 -27.91
C LEU A 48 -3.52 45.78 -27.92
N ALA A 49 -4.76 45.32 -28.05
CA ALA A 49 -5.96 46.14 -27.99
C ALA A 49 -6.11 46.87 -26.65
N ARG A 50 -5.76 46.20 -25.54
CA ARG A 50 -5.76 46.81 -24.20
C ARG A 50 -4.69 47.91 -24.03
N GLN A 51 -3.56 47.83 -24.75
CA GLN A 51 -2.49 48.82 -24.67
C GLN A 51 -2.81 50.13 -25.45
N HIS A 52 -3.68 50.09 -26.47
CA HIS A 52 -4.00 51.20 -27.32
C HIS A 52 -5.37 51.85 -27.03
N ALA A 53 -6.13 51.33 -26.07
CA ALA A 53 -7.37 51.97 -25.65
C ALA A 53 -7.03 53.21 -24.80
N PRO A 54 -7.57 54.40 -25.12
CA PRO A 54 -7.42 55.56 -24.26
C PRO A 54 -8.05 55.23 -22.90
N ALA A 55 -7.38 55.63 -21.82
CA ALA A 55 -7.89 55.40 -20.47
C ALA A 55 -9.29 56.03 -20.36
N PRO A 56 -10.32 55.28 -19.99
CA PRO A 56 -11.68 55.79 -19.86
C PRO A 56 -11.72 56.85 -18.77
N ASP A 57 -12.38 57.98 -19.05
CA ASP A 57 -12.69 58.98 -18.02
C ASP A 57 -13.78 58.41 -17.11
N VAL A 58 -13.34 57.67 -16.11
CA VAL A 58 -14.20 56.98 -15.17
C VAL A 58 -15.15 57.96 -14.42
N ALA A 59 -14.74 59.22 -14.25
CA ALA A 59 -15.56 60.24 -13.61
C ALA A 59 -16.72 60.70 -14.49
N ALA A 60 -16.45 60.93 -15.78
CA ALA A 60 -17.48 61.33 -16.74
C ALA A 60 -18.47 60.18 -17.03
N GLU A 61 -17.99 58.94 -17.16
CA GLU A 61 -18.85 57.79 -17.32
C GLU A 61 -19.70 57.49 -16.09
N TRP A 62 -19.16 57.66 -14.88
CA TRP A 62 -19.88 57.50 -13.63
C TRP A 62 -21.00 58.53 -13.46
N GLU A 63 -20.77 59.77 -13.82
CA GLU A 63 -21.82 60.82 -13.80
C GLU A 63 -22.88 60.62 -14.87
N SER A 64 -22.53 60.11 -16.04
CA SER A 64 -23.50 59.75 -17.10
C SER A 64 -24.35 58.54 -16.67
N PHE A 65 -23.74 57.54 -16.05
CA PHE A 65 -24.41 56.36 -15.50
C PHE A 65 -25.40 56.75 -14.40
N LYS A 66 -25.01 57.66 -13.49
CA LYS A 66 -25.93 58.17 -12.43
C LYS A 66 -27.14 58.87 -13.05
N ARG A 67 -26.96 59.68 -14.05
CA ARG A 67 -28.06 60.42 -14.72
C ARG A 67 -29.03 59.50 -15.48
N GLN A 68 -28.56 58.42 -16.02
CA GLN A 68 -29.42 57.49 -16.77
C GLN A 68 -30.10 56.45 -15.88
N HIS A 69 -29.55 56.11 -14.72
CA HIS A 69 -30.01 54.99 -13.95
C HIS A 69 -30.51 55.31 -12.53
N VAL A 70 -30.38 56.57 -12.10
CA VAL A 70 -30.94 56.98 -10.78
C VAL A 70 -32.28 57.67 -11.00
N SER A 71 -33.32 56.90 -11.22
CA SER A 71 -34.70 57.37 -11.15
C SER A 71 -35.08 57.52 -9.68
N THR A 72 -35.65 58.68 -9.34
CA THR A 72 -36.22 58.98 -7.99
C THR A 72 -37.55 58.27 -7.82
N GLU A 73 -37.55 56.93 -7.91
CA GLU A 73 -38.75 56.17 -7.54
C GLU A 73 -38.71 55.75 -6.05
N LYS A 74 -39.84 55.94 -5.39
CA LYS A 74 -40.06 55.52 -3.99
C LYS A 74 -39.73 54.00 -3.86
N PRO A 75 -39.00 53.58 -2.82
CA PRO A 75 -38.59 52.19 -2.68
C PRO A 75 -39.80 51.27 -2.58
N SER A 76 -39.96 50.40 -3.59
CA SER A 76 -40.90 49.29 -3.59
C SER A 76 -40.71 48.43 -2.31
N PRO A 77 -41.80 47.89 -1.72
CA PRO A 77 -41.71 47.00 -0.53
C PRO A 77 -40.77 45.79 -0.76
N TRP A 78 -40.46 45.48 -1.98
CA TRP A 78 -39.52 44.41 -2.33
C TRP A 78 -38.05 44.70 -1.94
N LYS A 79 -37.67 46.02 -1.90
CA LYS A 79 -36.31 46.42 -1.52
C LYS A 79 -35.97 46.19 -0.06
N ARG A 80 -36.99 45.98 0.80
CA ARG A 80 -36.79 45.73 2.25
C ARG A 80 -36.24 44.34 2.57
N ASN A 81 -36.39 43.37 1.65
CA ASN A 81 -35.93 41.99 1.83
C ASN A 81 -34.63 41.63 1.05
N VAL A 82 -34.07 42.55 0.27
CA VAL A 82 -32.85 42.30 -0.52
C VAL A 82 -31.66 41.98 0.36
N LYS A 83 -31.59 42.57 1.57
CA LYS A 83 -30.55 42.18 2.54
C LYS A 83 -30.71 40.74 3.01
N ALA A 84 -31.93 40.30 3.33
CA ALA A 84 -32.21 38.93 3.75
C ALA A 84 -31.96 37.93 2.60
N ILE A 85 -32.30 38.28 1.35
CA ILE A 85 -32.04 37.44 0.16
C ILE A 85 -30.53 37.37 -0.13
N ARG A 86 -29.77 38.48 0.01
CA ARG A 86 -28.30 38.49 -0.14
C ARG A 86 -27.60 37.65 0.92
N TRP A 87 -28.08 37.71 2.18
CA TRP A 87 -27.57 36.88 3.26
C TRP A 87 -27.95 35.40 3.07
N GLY A 88 -29.17 35.11 2.58
CA GLY A 88 -29.61 33.76 2.23
C GLY A 88 -28.78 33.17 1.07
N ALA A 89 -28.54 33.95 0.01
CA ALA A 89 -27.69 33.52 -1.11
C ALA A 89 -26.22 33.31 -0.66
N ALA A 90 -25.67 34.20 0.19
CA ALA A 90 -24.33 34.05 0.74
C ALA A 90 -24.21 32.80 1.64
N MET A 91 -25.25 32.48 2.42
CA MET A 91 -25.29 31.24 3.23
C MET A 91 -25.37 29.99 2.36
N LEU A 92 -26.13 29.99 1.27
CA LEU A 92 -26.20 28.87 0.34
C LEU A 92 -24.87 28.63 -0.37
N VAL A 93 -24.17 29.69 -0.78
CA VAL A 93 -22.82 29.58 -1.37
C VAL A 93 -21.83 29.10 -0.32
N ALA A 94 -21.87 29.60 0.91
CA ALA A 94 -21.02 29.12 2.00
C ALA A 94 -21.31 27.66 2.37
N ALA A 95 -22.59 27.25 2.38
CA ALA A 95 -22.97 25.86 2.64
C ALA A 95 -22.55 24.92 1.51
N SER A 96 -22.66 25.35 0.25
CA SER A 96 -22.17 24.56 -0.90
C SER A 96 -20.65 24.48 -0.96
N LEU A 97 -19.93 25.54 -0.60
CA LEU A 97 -18.49 25.53 -0.45
C LEU A 97 -18.04 24.66 0.76
N ALA A 98 -18.77 24.71 1.87
CA ALA A 98 -18.52 23.83 3.01
C ALA A 98 -18.81 22.35 2.70
N LEU A 99 -19.87 22.06 1.95
CA LEU A 99 -20.17 20.72 1.43
C LEU A 99 -19.09 20.24 0.44
N LEU A 100 -18.68 21.08 -0.50
CA LEU A 100 -17.56 20.79 -1.42
C LEU A 100 -16.25 20.61 -0.64
N PHE A 101 -15.99 21.40 0.38
CA PHE A 101 -14.83 21.25 1.26
C PHE A 101 -14.90 19.92 2.04
N LEU A 102 -16.06 19.59 2.64
CA LEU A 102 -16.26 18.32 3.35
C LEU A 102 -16.13 17.11 2.37
N PHE A 103 -16.67 17.20 1.17
CA PHE A 103 -16.51 16.15 0.16
C PHE A 103 -15.09 16.06 -0.41
N HIS A 104 -14.38 17.18 -0.55
CA HIS A 104 -13.00 17.20 -1.10
C HIS A 104 -11.95 16.81 -0.06
N PHE A 105 -12.21 17.07 1.22
CA PHE A 105 -11.30 16.73 2.33
C PHE A 105 -11.63 15.41 3.04
N SER A 106 -12.69 14.71 2.65
CA SER A 106 -12.91 13.32 3.04
C SER A 106 -12.11 12.40 2.10
N ALA A 107 -10.80 12.59 2.02
CA ALA A 107 -9.94 11.54 1.49
C ALA A 107 -10.18 10.27 2.31
N PRO A 108 -10.41 9.13 1.69
CA PRO A 108 -10.55 7.88 2.42
C PRO A 108 -9.34 7.72 3.34
N THR A 109 -9.59 7.43 4.61
CA THR A 109 -8.52 7.20 5.57
C THR A 109 -7.78 5.94 5.14
N GLU A 110 -6.53 6.08 4.73
CA GLU A 110 -5.68 4.96 4.37
C GLU A 110 -4.99 4.42 5.63
N TYR A 111 -5.07 3.10 5.84
CA TYR A 111 -4.39 2.41 6.92
C TYR A 111 -3.26 1.58 6.34
N VAL A 112 -2.03 2.10 6.43
CA VAL A 112 -0.83 1.38 6.01
C VAL A 112 -0.57 0.26 7.00
N VAL A 113 -0.65 -0.99 6.55
CA VAL A 113 -0.42 -2.19 7.38
C VAL A 113 0.91 -2.86 7.09
N PHE A 114 1.50 -2.52 5.95
CA PHE A 114 2.81 -3.01 5.54
C PHE A 114 3.46 -2.01 4.57
N GLU A 115 4.75 -1.69 4.79
CA GLU A 115 5.52 -0.79 3.95
C GLU A 115 6.60 -1.56 3.18
N ALA A 116 6.68 -1.33 1.86
CA ALA A 116 7.75 -1.87 1.02
C ALA A 116 9.10 -1.24 1.39
N THR A 117 10.17 -1.98 1.15
CA THR A 117 11.52 -1.48 1.39
C THR A 117 12.26 -1.22 0.08
N GLN A 118 13.05 -0.16 0.06
CA GLN A 118 13.96 0.18 -1.04
C GLN A 118 15.37 -0.45 -0.86
N VAL A 119 15.58 -1.21 0.21
CA VAL A 119 16.85 -1.89 0.46
C VAL A 119 17.07 -2.99 -0.57
N ALA A 120 18.31 -3.17 -0.99
CA ALA A 120 18.68 -4.20 -1.95
C ALA A 120 18.21 -5.60 -1.48
N GLN A 121 17.55 -6.32 -2.38
CA GLN A 121 16.99 -7.65 -2.13
C GLN A 121 18.08 -8.72 -2.37
N VAL A 122 19.05 -8.81 -1.45
CA VAL A 122 20.15 -9.77 -1.52
C VAL A 122 20.28 -10.53 -0.21
N VAL A 123 20.36 -11.85 -0.30
CA VAL A 123 20.70 -12.70 0.86
C VAL A 123 22.09 -12.32 1.33
N SER A 124 22.22 -11.99 2.60
CA SER A 124 23.52 -11.63 3.19
C SER A 124 23.85 -12.50 4.39
N MET A 125 25.12 -12.86 4.51
CA MET A 125 25.65 -13.56 5.68
C MET A 125 26.86 -12.80 6.23
N GLU A 126 26.79 -12.45 7.48
CA GLU A 126 27.88 -11.79 8.23
C GLU A 126 28.36 -12.76 9.32
N THR A 127 29.66 -12.76 9.57
CA THR A 127 30.24 -13.54 10.67
C THR A 127 30.96 -12.61 11.61
N ASN A 128 30.59 -12.65 12.88
CA ASN A 128 31.22 -11.83 13.91
C ASN A 128 31.38 -12.66 15.19
N ASN A 129 32.60 -12.76 15.72
CA ASN A 129 32.94 -13.48 16.93
C ASN A 129 32.42 -14.93 16.96
N GLY A 130 32.47 -15.66 15.83
CA GLY A 130 32.01 -17.04 15.69
C GLY A 130 30.48 -17.19 15.68
N ILE A 131 29.75 -16.11 15.47
CA ILE A 131 28.30 -16.12 15.22
C ILE A 131 28.04 -15.72 13.77
N HIS A 132 27.31 -16.54 13.06
CA HIS A 132 26.79 -16.23 11.74
C HIS A 132 25.43 -15.52 11.87
N THR A 133 25.26 -14.43 11.14
CA THR A 133 23.99 -13.73 10.99
C THR A 133 23.56 -13.83 9.53
N LEU A 134 22.56 -14.66 9.25
CA LEU A 134 21.99 -14.84 7.92
C LEU A 134 20.71 -14.00 7.82
N LYS A 135 20.68 -13.08 6.86
CA LYS A 135 19.52 -12.20 6.59
C LYS A 135 18.91 -12.55 5.25
N ILE A 136 17.65 -12.87 5.28
CA ILE A 136 16.84 -13.15 4.08
C ILE A 136 16.04 -11.89 3.74
N PRO A 137 16.19 -11.33 2.53
CA PRO A 137 15.42 -10.17 2.11
C PRO A 137 13.96 -10.55 1.83
N ARG A 138 13.13 -9.55 1.57
CA ARG A 138 11.77 -9.74 1.07
C ARG A 138 11.79 -10.40 -0.30
N GLY A 139 10.74 -11.12 -0.65
CA GLY A 139 10.61 -11.80 -1.94
C GLY A 139 11.47 -13.06 -2.09
N MET A 140 12.13 -13.50 -1.04
CA MET A 140 12.99 -14.68 -1.07
C MET A 140 12.76 -15.56 0.14
N ASN A 141 13.07 -16.86 0.00
CA ASN A 141 13.27 -17.79 1.08
C ASN A 141 14.61 -18.51 0.87
N GLN A 142 15.14 -19.11 1.91
CA GLN A 142 16.42 -19.82 1.86
C GLN A 142 16.40 -21.02 2.77
N GLN A 143 16.92 -22.14 2.25
CA GLN A 143 17.22 -23.33 3.06
C GLN A 143 18.71 -23.35 3.40
N LEU A 144 19.04 -23.75 4.63
CA LEU A 144 20.39 -24.04 5.05
C LEU A 144 20.42 -25.30 5.92
N THR A 145 21.59 -25.90 6.04
CA THR A 145 21.85 -27.01 6.98
C THR A 145 22.90 -26.54 7.99
N LEU A 146 22.57 -26.63 9.27
CA LEU A 146 23.48 -26.28 10.36
C LEU A 146 24.52 -27.39 10.59
N THR A 147 25.55 -27.12 11.37
CA THR A 147 26.68 -28.06 11.60
C THR A 147 26.29 -29.35 12.33
N ASP A 148 25.16 -29.36 13.04
CA ASP A 148 24.56 -30.54 13.69
C ASP A 148 23.65 -31.37 12.74
N GLY A 149 23.55 -30.98 11.47
CA GLY A 149 22.66 -31.59 10.47
C GLY A 149 21.21 -31.12 10.51
N THR A 150 20.86 -30.19 11.42
CA THR A 150 19.53 -29.56 11.48
C THR A 150 19.29 -28.78 10.18
N LYS A 151 18.15 -29.00 9.53
CA LYS A 151 17.72 -28.22 8.37
C LYS A 151 16.82 -27.07 8.81
N VAL A 152 17.06 -25.91 8.24
CA VAL A 152 16.29 -24.69 8.51
C VAL A 152 15.87 -24.07 7.20
N TRP A 153 14.58 -23.80 7.03
CA TRP A 153 14.04 -22.95 5.97
C TRP A 153 13.72 -21.60 6.59
N LEU A 154 14.20 -20.54 5.99
CA LEU A 154 13.95 -19.16 6.40
C LEU A 154 13.02 -18.49 5.40
N ASN A 155 11.93 -17.93 5.88
CA ASN A 155 10.98 -17.17 5.06
C ASN A 155 11.50 -15.76 4.76
N ALA A 156 10.81 -15.05 3.87
CA ALA A 156 11.12 -13.66 3.52
C ALA A 156 11.18 -12.75 4.75
N GLU A 157 12.10 -11.76 4.73
CA GLU A 157 12.29 -10.78 5.81
C GLU A 157 12.70 -11.43 7.14
N SER A 158 13.45 -12.53 7.10
CA SER A 158 13.90 -13.25 8.29
C SER A 158 15.39 -13.12 8.53
N THR A 159 15.78 -13.17 9.79
CA THR A 159 17.17 -13.17 10.23
C THR A 159 17.38 -14.34 11.19
N LEU A 160 18.40 -15.15 10.95
CA LEU A 160 18.84 -16.21 11.84
C LEU A 160 20.28 -15.95 12.31
N GLU A 161 20.47 -15.92 13.62
CA GLU A 161 21.79 -15.89 14.21
C GLU A 161 22.09 -17.28 14.81
N TYR A 162 23.24 -17.85 14.46
CA TYR A 162 23.65 -19.16 14.92
C TYR A 162 25.16 -19.24 15.03
N PRO A 163 25.71 -20.07 15.95
CA PRO A 163 27.15 -20.21 16.10
C PRO A 163 27.74 -21.00 14.93
N GLU A 164 28.98 -20.73 14.60
CA GLU A 164 29.77 -21.47 13.61
C GLU A 164 29.81 -22.97 13.91
N THR A 165 29.82 -23.35 15.19
CA THR A 165 29.73 -24.73 15.65
C THR A 165 28.98 -24.85 16.96
N PHE A 166 28.26 -25.97 17.15
CA PHE A 166 27.63 -26.35 18.42
C PHE A 166 28.53 -27.23 19.28
N GLU A 167 29.69 -27.65 18.77
CA GLU A 167 30.60 -28.53 19.49
C GLU A 167 31.06 -27.93 20.83
N GLY A 168 31.03 -28.75 21.87
CA GLY A 168 31.40 -28.34 23.23
C GLY A 168 30.40 -27.42 23.94
N LYS A 169 29.23 -27.18 23.36
CA LYS A 169 28.17 -26.35 23.97
C LYS A 169 27.09 -27.25 24.60
N PRO A 170 26.53 -26.88 25.77
CA PRO A 170 25.50 -27.68 26.44
C PRO A 170 24.17 -27.64 25.68
N ASN A 171 23.95 -26.65 24.83
CA ASN A 171 22.75 -26.48 23.99
C ASN A 171 23.12 -26.05 22.60
N ARG A 172 22.35 -26.43 21.60
CA ARG A 172 22.38 -25.96 20.23
C ARG A 172 21.45 -24.72 20.13
N GLU A 173 22.00 -23.53 20.30
CA GLU A 173 21.20 -22.32 20.45
C GLU A 173 21.26 -21.46 19.19
N VAL A 174 20.10 -21.00 18.72
CA VAL A 174 19.95 -20.04 17.62
C VAL A 174 18.98 -18.94 18.02
N TYR A 175 19.10 -17.77 17.40
CA TYR A 175 18.19 -16.66 17.57
C TYR A 175 17.49 -16.33 16.26
N LEU A 176 16.16 -16.23 16.29
CA LEU A 176 15.31 -16.00 15.13
C LEU A 176 14.54 -14.67 15.27
N LYS A 177 14.59 -13.87 14.21
CA LYS A 177 13.64 -12.80 13.92
C LYS A 177 13.04 -13.05 12.54
N GLY A 178 11.70 -13.07 12.42
CA GLY A 178 11.03 -13.47 11.19
C GLY A 178 10.38 -14.83 11.31
N GLU A 179 10.41 -15.63 10.26
CA GLU A 179 9.78 -16.96 10.25
C GLU A 179 10.74 -18.03 9.74
N ALA A 180 10.78 -19.14 10.44
CA ALA A 180 11.56 -20.30 10.07
C ALA A 180 10.86 -21.63 10.40
N TYR A 181 11.02 -22.59 9.50
CA TYR A 181 10.70 -23.98 9.72
C TYR A 181 11.99 -24.76 10.01
N PHE A 182 11.94 -25.60 11.04
CA PHE A 182 13.08 -26.38 11.52
C PHE A 182 12.78 -27.87 11.44
N GLU A 183 13.70 -28.64 10.86
CA GLU A 183 13.80 -30.10 11.02
C GLU A 183 15.05 -30.37 11.85
N VAL A 184 14.86 -30.51 13.15
CA VAL A 184 15.97 -30.60 14.09
C VAL A 184 16.46 -32.04 14.20
N THR A 185 17.77 -32.23 14.04
CA THR A 185 18.43 -33.53 14.27
C THR A 185 18.25 -34.01 15.70
N LYS A 186 17.90 -35.32 15.88
CA LYS A 186 17.67 -35.92 17.20
C LYS A 186 18.96 -35.97 18.02
N ASP A 187 18.99 -35.29 19.15
CA ASP A 187 20.04 -35.30 20.13
C ASP A 187 19.44 -34.89 21.50
N ALA A 188 19.32 -35.90 22.41
CA ALA A 188 18.75 -35.70 23.71
C ALA A 188 19.76 -35.13 24.73
N GLU A 189 21.08 -35.26 24.45
CA GLU A 189 22.12 -34.79 25.35
C GLU A 189 22.38 -33.27 25.14
N HIS A 190 22.17 -32.77 23.91
CA HIS A 190 22.35 -31.34 23.55
C HIS A 190 21.04 -30.77 22.97
N PRO A 191 20.11 -30.32 23.81
CA PRO A 191 18.85 -29.75 23.34
C PRO A 191 19.04 -28.62 22.34
N PHE A 192 18.14 -28.54 21.33
CA PHE A 192 18.10 -27.44 20.39
C PHE A 192 17.16 -26.35 20.88
N ARG A 193 17.62 -25.11 20.87
CA ARG A 193 16.96 -23.97 21.45
C ARG A 193 16.80 -22.84 20.43
N VAL A 194 15.56 -22.50 20.08
CA VAL A 194 15.26 -21.32 19.27
C VAL A 194 14.80 -20.19 20.18
N LYS A 195 15.56 -19.10 20.20
CA LYS A 195 15.21 -17.88 20.92
C LYS A 195 14.60 -16.86 19.98
N THR A 196 13.60 -16.18 20.45
CA THR A 196 12.99 -15.00 19.80
C THR A 196 12.89 -13.85 20.80
N ASP A 197 12.37 -12.70 20.36
CA ASP A 197 12.11 -11.58 21.27
C ASP A 197 11.07 -11.88 22.36
N ALA A 198 10.13 -12.80 22.11
CA ALA A 198 9.02 -13.11 23.01
C ALA A 198 9.14 -14.49 23.66
N LEU A 199 9.48 -15.50 22.91
CA LEU A 199 9.44 -16.91 23.32
C LEU A 199 10.81 -17.59 23.15
N GLU A 200 10.99 -18.65 23.93
CA GLU A 200 12.06 -19.62 23.77
C GLU A 200 11.44 -21.00 23.53
N THR A 201 11.92 -21.68 22.50
CA THR A 201 11.44 -22.99 22.07
C THR A 201 12.56 -24.00 22.25
N LEU A 202 12.33 -25.07 23.03
CA LEU A 202 13.29 -26.14 23.32
C LEU A 202 12.79 -27.45 22.75
N VAL A 203 13.67 -28.16 22.01
CA VAL A 203 13.36 -29.42 21.37
C VAL A 203 14.56 -30.39 21.43
N LEU A 204 14.30 -31.69 21.26
CA LEU A 204 15.34 -32.73 21.24
C LEU A 204 15.47 -33.44 19.88
N GLY A 205 14.62 -33.09 18.90
CA GLY A 205 14.58 -33.72 17.59
C GLY A 205 13.15 -33.69 17.05
N THR A 206 12.79 -32.60 16.38
CA THR A 206 11.40 -32.17 16.20
C THR A 206 11.30 -31.35 14.91
N SER A 207 10.15 -31.46 14.22
CA SER A 207 9.80 -30.62 13.09
C SER A 207 8.76 -29.60 13.54
N PHE A 208 9.06 -28.30 13.41
CA PHE A 208 8.20 -27.22 13.89
C PHE A 208 8.45 -25.91 13.15
N ASN A 209 7.43 -25.05 13.13
CA ASN A 209 7.51 -23.69 12.59
C ASN A 209 7.55 -22.67 13.73
N VAL A 210 8.37 -21.64 13.59
CA VAL A 210 8.41 -20.47 14.46
C VAL A 210 8.21 -19.22 13.61
N ARG A 211 7.16 -18.45 13.91
CA ARG A 211 6.88 -17.15 13.34
C ARG A 211 7.10 -16.10 14.42
N ALA A 212 7.99 -15.13 14.18
CA ALA A 212 8.40 -14.11 15.15
C ALA A 212 8.84 -12.82 14.46
N TYR A 213 7.98 -12.25 13.61
CA TYR A 213 8.24 -10.96 12.95
C TYR A 213 8.15 -9.78 13.92
N SER A 214 7.30 -9.89 14.95
CA SER A 214 7.23 -8.97 16.09
C SER A 214 6.99 -9.77 17.38
N LYS A 215 7.11 -9.10 18.53
CA LYS A 215 6.80 -9.73 19.82
C LYS A 215 5.36 -10.17 19.92
N GLU A 216 4.46 -9.35 19.37
CA GLU A 216 3.00 -9.58 19.42
C GLU A 216 2.56 -10.67 18.45
N ASP A 217 3.31 -10.88 17.35
CA ASP A 217 3.06 -11.88 16.31
C ASP A 217 3.99 -13.10 16.46
N THR A 218 4.38 -13.47 17.70
CA THR A 218 5.20 -14.65 17.91
C THR A 218 4.33 -15.88 18.12
N GLN A 219 4.57 -16.91 17.29
CA GLN A 219 3.84 -18.18 17.29
C GLN A 219 4.79 -19.35 17.09
N VAL A 220 4.47 -20.50 17.69
CA VAL A 220 5.17 -21.76 17.51
C VAL A 220 4.15 -22.84 17.18
N THR A 221 4.35 -23.55 16.07
CA THR A 221 3.49 -24.65 15.61
C THR A 221 4.29 -25.95 15.53
N LEU A 222 3.81 -26.98 16.19
CA LEU A 222 4.44 -28.30 16.19
C LEU A 222 3.87 -29.18 15.10
N VAL A 223 4.75 -29.71 14.23
CA VAL A 223 4.40 -30.64 13.16
C VAL A 223 4.67 -32.08 13.64
N GLU A 224 5.90 -32.40 14.07
CA GLU A 224 6.28 -33.73 14.53
C GLU A 224 7.20 -33.65 15.75
N GLY A 225 7.03 -34.57 16.72
CA GLY A 225 7.85 -34.68 17.90
C GLY A 225 7.25 -34.02 19.13
N SER A 226 8.02 -33.27 19.90
CA SER A 226 7.60 -32.57 21.11
C SER A 226 8.34 -31.27 21.27
N VAL A 227 7.63 -30.21 21.64
CA VAL A 227 8.16 -28.87 21.86
C VAL A 227 7.80 -28.41 23.28
N LYS A 228 8.80 -27.87 23.96
CA LYS A 228 8.59 -27.06 25.16
C LYS A 228 8.77 -25.60 24.79
N VAL A 229 7.76 -24.76 25.01
CA VAL A 229 7.79 -23.32 24.80
C VAL A 229 7.78 -22.63 26.15
N SER A 230 8.61 -21.59 26.31
CA SER A 230 8.62 -20.76 27.51
C SER A 230 8.64 -19.27 27.15
N ASP A 231 8.07 -18.45 28.01
CA ASP A 231 8.13 -17.01 27.95
C ASP A 231 9.19 -16.43 28.91
N LYS A 232 9.39 -15.10 28.84
CA LYS A 232 10.33 -14.40 29.74
C LYS A 232 9.86 -14.33 31.20
N HIS A 233 8.60 -14.65 31.47
CA HIS A 233 7.96 -14.62 32.82
C HIS A 233 7.90 -16.00 33.48
N GLN A 234 8.66 -16.99 32.95
CA GLN A 234 8.74 -18.35 33.43
C GLN A 234 7.46 -19.18 33.25
N GLY A 235 6.55 -18.72 32.36
CA GLY A 235 5.47 -19.57 31.86
C GLY A 235 6.07 -20.65 30.95
N GLU A 236 5.57 -21.90 31.09
CA GLU A 236 5.99 -23.02 30.26
C GLU A 236 4.78 -23.76 29.70
N LEU A 237 4.91 -24.23 28.46
CA LEU A 237 3.88 -24.99 27.75
C LEU A 237 4.52 -26.09 26.92
N HIS A 238 3.90 -27.27 26.93
CA HIS A 238 4.27 -28.37 26.06
C HIS A 238 3.26 -28.47 24.91
N LEU A 239 3.76 -28.55 23.68
CA LEU A 239 2.98 -28.79 22.49
C LEU A 239 3.07 -30.24 22.06
N GLN A 240 1.96 -30.77 21.54
CA GLN A 240 1.86 -32.02 20.81
C GLN A 240 1.70 -31.77 19.32
N PRO A 241 1.98 -32.73 18.44
CA PRO A 241 1.75 -32.56 17.00
C PRO A 241 0.34 -32.07 16.68
N GLY A 242 0.22 -31.08 15.82
CA GLY A 242 -1.05 -30.42 15.52
C GLY A 242 -1.47 -29.34 16.51
N GLU A 243 -0.58 -28.92 17.41
CA GLU A 243 -0.84 -27.82 18.33
C GLU A 243 0.05 -26.61 17.99
N HIS A 244 -0.49 -25.42 18.19
CA HIS A 244 0.28 -24.18 18.16
C HIS A 244 0.06 -23.34 19.42
N THR A 245 0.98 -22.44 19.69
CA THR A 245 0.85 -21.42 20.74
C THR A 245 1.30 -20.06 20.25
N ASN A 246 0.76 -19.01 20.85
CA ASN A 246 1.17 -17.63 20.65
C ASN A 246 2.07 -17.12 21.78
N GLN A 247 2.49 -15.85 21.71
CA GLN A 247 3.36 -15.19 22.70
C GLN A 247 2.78 -15.15 24.13
N LYS A 248 1.47 -15.40 24.32
CA LYS A 248 0.80 -15.48 25.62
C LYS A 248 0.67 -16.92 26.13
N LEU A 249 1.32 -17.86 25.47
CA LEU A 249 1.23 -19.30 25.72
C LEU A 249 -0.21 -19.84 25.62
N ASN A 250 -1.06 -19.21 24.81
CA ASN A 250 -2.39 -19.70 24.51
C ASN A 250 -2.28 -20.81 23.46
N LYS A 251 -2.61 -22.03 23.89
CA LYS A 251 -2.54 -23.22 23.06
C LYS A 251 -3.83 -23.45 22.29
N THR A 252 -3.70 -23.75 20.99
CA THR A 252 -4.80 -24.05 20.08
C THR A 252 -4.44 -25.25 19.21
N LYS A 253 -5.42 -26.07 18.83
CA LYS A 253 -5.23 -27.12 17.83
C LYS A 253 -5.37 -26.54 16.43
N VAL A 254 -4.55 -27.05 15.52
CA VAL A 254 -4.62 -26.75 14.09
C VAL A 254 -5.04 -28.03 13.34
N GLU A 255 -5.87 -27.88 12.31
CA GLU A 255 -6.40 -29.02 11.56
C GLU A 255 -5.29 -29.75 10.80
N LYS A 256 -4.37 -29.00 10.21
CA LYS A 256 -3.25 -29.52 9.44
C LYS A 256 -1.98 -28.75 9.78
N ALA A 257 -1.16 -29.33 10.66
CA ALA A 257 0.09 -28.70 11.08
C ALA A 257 1.11 -28.57 9.92
N ASP A 258 1.06 -29.46 8.93
CA ASP A 258 1.91 -29.43 7.75
C ASP A 258 1.66 -28.17 6.90
N ASP A 259 0.48 -27.58 6.94
CA ASP A 259 0.16 -26.36 6.17
C ASP A 259 0.97 -25.14 6.65
N TYR A 260 1.46 -25.16 7.90
CA TYR A 260 2.26 -24.05 8.47
C TYR A 260 3.69 -23.93 7.92
N HIS A 261 4.14 -24.89 7.12
CA HIS A 261 5.40 -24.77 6.37
C HIS A 261 5.21 -24.77 4.85
N SER A 262 3.97 -24.71 4.35
CA SER A 262 3.65 -24.68 2.91
C SER A 262 4.39 -23.57 2.16
N TRP A 263 4.73 -22.47 2.87
CA TRP A 263 5.53 -21.40 2.33
C TRP A 263 6.94 -21.87 1.93
N ALA A 264 7.52 -22.84 2.61
CA ALA A 264 8.81 -23.43 2.27
C ALA A 264 8.71 -24.30 0.98
N GLU A 265 7.52 -24.81 0.68
CA GLU A 265 7.19 -25.57 -0.53
C GLU A 265 6.74 -24.68 -1.69
N GLY A 266 6.74 -23.36 -1.51
CA GLY A 266 6.40 -22.37 -2.55
C GLY A 266 4.91 -22.06 -2.65
N MET A 267 4.15 -22.26 -1.56
CA MET A 267 2.72 -21.98 -1.49
C MET A 267 2.43 -20.87 -0.50
N PHE A 268 1.45 -20.05 -0.80
CA PHE A 268 0.68 -19.34 0.20
C PHE A 268 -0.45 -20.27 0.64
N TYR A 269 -0.54 -20.53 1.93
CA TYR A 269 -1.65 -21.27 2.51
C TYR A 269 -2.10 -20.59 3.80
N PHE A 270 -3.36 -20.23 3.83
CA PHE A 270 -3.99 -19.57 4.98
C PHE A 270 -5.34 -20.24 5.24
N ASP A 271 -5.53 -20.71 6.46
CA ASP A 271 -6.78 -21.31 6.91
C ASP A 271 -7.40 -20.43 7.99
N ASN A 272 -8.62 -19.95 7.78
CA ASN A 272 -9.34 -19.10 8.72
C ASN A 272 -8.47 -17.94 9.27
N THR A 273 -7.69 -17.30 8.39
CA THR A 273 -6.72 -16.26 8.73
C THR A 273 -7.29 -14.88 8.45
N GLU A 274 -6.98 -13.91 9.30
CA GLU A 274 -7.40 -12.52 9.10
C GLU A 274 -6.81 -11.94 7.81
N LEU A 275 -7.63 -11.21 7.04
CA LEU A 275 -7.21 -10.61 5.78
C LEU A 275 -5.96 -9.73 5.94
N VAL A 276 -5.84 -9.01 7.05
CA VAL A 276 -4.66 -8.18 7.31
C VAL A 276 -3.37 -9.01 7.37
N GLU A 277 -3.40 -10.22 7.92
CA GLU A 277 -2.24 -11.10 8.00
C GLU A 277 -1.90 -11.71 6.63
N ILE A 278 -2.92 -12.11 5.86
CA ILE A 278 -2.74 -12.57 4.48
C ILE A 278 -2.06 -11.48 3.66
N MET A 279 -2.57 -10.25 3.75
CA MET A 279 -2.04 -9.12 2.98
C MET A 279 -0.62 -8.71 3.43
N ARG A 280 -0.30 -8.82 4.72
CA ARG A 280 1.08 -8.61 5.20
C ARG A 280 2.06 -9.62 4.62
N GLU A 281 1.65 -10.88 4.51
CA GLU A 281 2.50 -11.91 3.92
C GLU A 281 2.69 -11.69 2.42
N LEU A 282 1.62 -11.33 1.68
CA LEU A 282 1.74 -10.91 0.27
C LEU A 282 2.63 -9.67 0.13
N GLY A 283 2.46 -8.66 0.99
CA GLY A 283 3.31 -7.46 1.02
C GLY A 283 4.79 -7.79 1.24
N ARG A 284 5.08 -8.73 2.13
CA ARG A 284 6.44 -9.21 2.43
C ARG A 284 7.04 -9.97 1.25
N TRP A 285 6.27 -10.85 0.63
CA TRP A 285 6.74 -11.66 -0.49
C TRP A 285 6.93 -10.85 -1.76
N TYR A 286 5.97 -9.99 -2.12
CA TYR A 286 6.07 -9.15 -3.32
C TYR A 286 6.79 -7.81 -3.09
N ASN A 287 7.19 -7.52 -1.86
CA ASN A 287 7.81 -6.25 -1.43
C ASN A 287 7.01 -5.02 -1.89
N ILE A 288 5.73 -5.01 -1.58
CA ILE A 288 4.79 -3.96 -1.97
C ILE A 288 4.07 -3.37 -0.74
N ASN A 289 3.77 -2.07 -0.79
CA ASN A 289 2.99 -1.42 0.25
C ASN A 289 1.57 -1.98 0.31
N ILE A 290 1.05 -2.22 1.51
CA ILE A 290 -0.32 -2.70 1.73
C ILE A 290 -1.11 -1.65 2.51
N VAL A 291 -2.22 -1.19 1.93
CA VAL A 291 -3.04 -0.13 2.48
C VAL A 291 -4.51 -0.55 2.47
N PHE A 292 -5.17 -0.39 3.59
CA PHE A 292 -6.61 -0.59 3.71
C PHE A 292 -7.34 0.76 3.73
N THR A 293 -8.48 0.84 3.05
CA THR A 293 -9.39 1.99 3.10
C THR A 293 -10.56 1.76 4.04
N ASN A 294 -10.74 0.52 4.51
CA ASN A 294 -11.75 0.14 5.50
C ASN A 294 -11.13 -0.77 6.57
N LYS A 295 -11.24 -0.36 7.84
CA LYS A 295 -10.72 -1.15 8.98
C LYS A 295 -11.51 -2.43 9.26
N GLU A 296 -12.79 -2.43 8.97
CA GLU A 296 -13.68 -3.54 9.34
C GLU A 296 -13.27 -4.83 8.61
N ILE A 297 -12.93 -4.73 7.33
CA ILE A 297 -12.52 -5.88 6.53
C ILE A 297 -11.15 -6.46 6.90
N MET A 298 -10.32 -5.73 7.66
CA MET A 298 -9.00 -6.22 8.10
C MET A 298 -9.10 -7.52 8.87
N HIS A 299 -10.17 -7.67 9.66
CA HIS A 299 -10.39 -8.81 10.54
C HIS A 299 -11.28 -9.90 9.93
N ASP A 300 -11.69 -9.73 8.67
CA ASP A 300 -12.40 -10.79 7.95
C ASP A 300 -11.49 -12.01 7.80
N ARG A 301 -12.03 -13.17 8.14
CA ARG A 301 -11.28 -14.41 8.09
C ARG A 301 -11.56 -15.15 6.81
N LEU A 302 -10.47 -15.53 6.13
CA LEU A 302 -10.50 -16.17 4.83
C LEU A 302 -9.71 -17.48 4.82
N HIS A 303 -10.08 -18.35 3.89
CA HIS A 303 -9.26 -19.46 3.43
C HIS A 303 -8.63 -19.05 2.10
N PHE A 304 -7.32 -18.98 2.03
CA PHE A 304 -6.62 -18.52 0.83
C PHE A 304 -5.43 -19.44 0.52
N GLN A 305 -5.35 -19.86 -0.72
CA GLN A 305 -4.23 -20.67 -1.20
C GLN A 305 -3.81 -20.19 -2.59
N ALA A 306 -2.50 -19.98 -2.80
CA ALA A 306 -1.93 -19.58 -4.08
C ALA A 306 -0.47 -20.02 -4.19
N GLU A 307 0.04 -20.16 -5.41
CA GLU A 307 1.46 -20.41 -5.64
C GLU A 307 2.28 -19.11 -5.46
N ARG A 308 3.39 -19.20 -4.75
CA ARG A 308 4.34 -18.06 -4.59
C ARG A 308 5.06 -17.70 -5.89
N LYS A 309 5.10 -18.62 -6.87
CA LYS A 309 5.66 -18.39 -8.21
C LYS A 309 4.76 -17.52 -9.10
N GLY A 310 3.47 -17.42 -8.75
CA GLY A 310 2.51 -16.57 -9.45
C GLY A 310 2.83 -15.09 -9.30
N THR A 311 2.20 -14.27 -10.12
CA THR A 311 2.29 -12.81 -10.01
C THR A 311 1.44 -12.30 -8.85
N LEU A 312 1.70 -11.06 -8.42
CA LEU A 312 0.84 -10.41 -7.44
C LEU A 312 -0.58 -10.24 -7.98
N GLU A 313 -0.71 -9.91 -9.25
CA GLU A 313 -1.99 -9.77 -9.96
C GLU A 313 -2.82 -11.04 -9.84
N ASP A 314 -2.22 -12.22 -10.12
CA ASP A 314 -2.91 -13.52 -10.02
C ASP A 314 -3.41 -13.78 -8.58
N ALA A 315 -2.58 -13.48 -7.57
CA ALA A 315 -2.94 -13.65 -6.17
C ALA A 315 -4.09 -12.71 -5.76
N LEU A 316 -4.08 -11.46 -6.22
CA LEU A 316 -5.14 -10.48 -5.94
C LEU A 316 -6.44 -10.82 -6.71
N GLU A 317 -6.35 -11.30 -7.95
CA GLU A 317 -7.51 -11.75 -8.71
C GLU A 317 -8.21 -12.90 -7.97
N LEU A 318 -7.45 -13.90 -7.51
CA LEU A 318 -7.99 -14.99 -6.72
C LEU A 318 -8.66 -14.49 -5.43
N LEU A 319 -8.02 -13.56 -4.72
CA LEU A 319 -8.56 -12.96 -3.50
C LEU A 319 -9.89 -12.24 -3.78
N ASN A 320 -9.96 -11.50 -4.89
CA ASN A 320 -11.14 -10.74 -5.30
C ASN A 320 -12.32 -11.65 -5.70
N THR A 321 -12.06 -12.91 -6.15
CA THR A 321 -13.15 -13.86 -6.45
C THR A 321 -13.97 -14.23 -5.23
N MET A 322 -13.44 -14.03 -4.02
CA MET A 322 -14.12 -14.30 -2.76
C MET A 322 -15.25 -13.30 -2.46
N GLN A 323 -15.49 -12.29 -3.31
CA GLN A 323 -16.57 -11.28 -3.26
C GLN A 323 -16.64 -10.43 -1.99
N LYS A 324 -15.74 -10.63 -1.04
CA LYS A 324 -15.63 -9.86 0.21
C LYS A 324 -14.48 -8.86 0.19
N VAL A 325 -13.60 -8.96 -0.79
CA VAL A 325 -12.39 -8.18 -0.91
C VAL A 325 -12.35 -7.51 -2.27
N ASN A 326 -11.95 -6.25 -2.28
CA ASN A 326 -11.62 -5.51 -3.48
C ASN A 326 -10.19 -4.99 -3.32
N ALA A 327 -9.24 -5.78 -3.79
CA ALA A 327 -7.82 -5.45 -3.76
C ALA A 327 -7.35 -5.07 -5.17
N ARG A 328 -6.67 -3.94 -5.30
CA ARG A 328 -6.15 -3.45 -6.58
C ARG A 328 -4.75 -2.85 -6.40
N ILE A 329 -3.95 -2.95 -7.45
CA ILE A 329 -2.64 -2.31 -7.48
C ILE A 329 -2.79 -0.86 -7.91
N GLU A 330 -2.27 0.06 -7.12
CA GLU A 330 -2.19 1.49 -7.42
C GLU A 330 -0.72 1.95 -7.31
N LYS A 331 -0.04 2.06 -8.43
CA LYS A 331 1.39 2.43 -8.51
C LYS A 331 2.28 1.44 -7.73
N ASP A 332 2.72 1.82 -6.53
CA ASP A 332 3.64 1.11 -5.64
C ASP A 332 2.96 0.52 -4.40
N LYS A 333 1.63 0.46 -4.40
CA LYS A 333 0.85 -0.07 -3.28
C LYS A 333 -0.32 -0.94 -3.75
N VAL A 334 -0.73 -1.86 -2.92
CA VAL A 334 -2.01 -2.55 -3.01
C VAL A 334 -2.99 -1.83 -2.10
N VAL A 335 -4.11 -1.40 -2.66
CA VAL A 335 -5.22 -0.78 -1.92
C VAL A 335 -6.34 -1.79 -1.78
N ILE A 336 -6.79 -2.01 -0.54
CA ILE A 336 -7.84 -2.96 -0.19
C ILE A 336 -9.05 -2.18 0.35
N GLY A 337 -10.19 -2.40 -0.27
CA GLY A 337 -11.47 -1.80 0.08
C GLY A 337 -12.64 -2.75 -0.14
N ILE A 338 -13.85 -2.22 -0.09
CA ILE A 338 -15.10 -2.91 -0.44
C ILE A 338 -15.58 -2.39 -1.79
#